data_ea71778dc47f3fe25e0cd46f333c0310
#
_entry.id   ea71778dc47f3fe25e0cd46f333c0310
#
_cell.length_a   1.000
_cell.length_b   1.000
_cell.length_c   1.000
_cell.angle_alpha   90.00
_cell.angle_beta   90.00
_cell.angle_gamma   90.00
#
_symmetry.space_group_name_H-M   'P 1'
#
loop_
_entity.id
_entity.type
_entity.pdbx_description
1 polymer ?
#
loop_
_entity_poly.entity_id
_entity_poly.type
_entity_poly.pdbx_seq_one_letter_code
_entity_poly.pdbx_strand_id
1 'polypeptide(L)'
;LSSHDNANDFGREAIDTLLKAMEDHRSDLIVIVAGYTALMGDFIHANPGLESRFNKYFYFEDYTGEQLYSIFQSMCEKNGYTLSEQGKEFCASYFESLYRQRDENFGNARDVRNTFERAVARQADRVAGLEAPTRTQLMELTPEDLRETPEESGL
;
A
#
# COMPACT_ATOMS: atom_id res chain seq x y z
N LEU A 1 -31.07 -7.07 24.93
CA LEU A 1 -30.67 -5.78 25.53
C LEU A 1 -29.37 -6.00 26.32
N SER A 2 -28.17 -5.88 25.74
CA SER A 2 -26.89 -5.63 26.49
C SER A 2 -25.64 -6.17 25.81
N SER A 3 -25.51 -6.13 24.48
CA SER A 3 -24.27 -6.62 23.83
C SER A 3 -23.47 -5.55 23.07
N HIS A 4 -23.87 -4.27 23.14
CA HIS A 4 -23.14 -3.16 22.51
C HIS A 4 -22.30 -2.31 23.46
N ASP A 5 -22.53 -2.39 24.78
CA ASP A 5 -21.79 -1.60 25.78
C ASP A 5 -20.38 -2.16 26.10
N ASN A 6 -20.19 -3.48 26.02
CA ASN A 6 -18.94 -4.11 26.44
C ASN A 6 -17.74 -3.84 25.51
N ALA A 7 -17.95 -3.66 24.21
CA ALA A 7 -16.86 -3.42 23.26
C ALA A 7 -16.27 -1.99 23.41
N ASN A 8 -17.13 -1.01 23.74
CA ASN A 8 -16.70 0.37 24.02
C ASN A 8 -15.97 0.51 25.35
N ASP A 9 -16.28 -0.34 26.32
CA ASP A 9 -15.68 -0.31 27.65
C ASP A 9 -14.22 -0.78 27.62
N PHE A 10 -13.93 -1.88 26.93
CA PHE A 10 -12.56 -2.38 26.75
C PHE A 10 -11.66 -1.39 25.97
N GLY A 11 -12.22 -0.68 24.99
CA GLY A 11 -11.49 0.33 24.25
C GLY A 11 -11.07 1.51 25.14
N ARG A 12 -11.94 1.96 25.99
CA ARG A 12 -11.67 3.04 26.96
C ARG A 12 -10.61 2.63 27.99
N GLU A 13 -10.74 1.44 28.57
CA GLU A 13 -9.77 0.89 29.53
C GLU A 13 -8.37 0.76 28.91
N ALA A 14 -8.28 0.32 27.65
CA ALA A 14 -7.02 0.25 26.91
C ALA A 14 -6.39 1.65 26.71
N ILE A 15 -7.21 2.65 26.37
CA ILE A 15 -6.74 4.04 26.21
C ILE A 15 -6.26 4.61 27.55
N ASP A 16 -6.99 4.40 28.62
CA ASP A 16 -6.63 4.88 29.95
C ASP A 16 -5.32 4.23 30.44
N THR A 17 -5.14 2.94 30.18
CA THR A 17 -3.90 2.21 30.44
C THR A 17 -2.73 2.77 29.63
N LEU A 18 -2.94 3.06 28.35
CA LEU A 18 -1.93 3.68 27.48
C LEU A 18 -1.55 5.08 28.00
N LEU A 19 -2.53 5.91 28.32
CA LEU A 19 -2.31 7.26 28.86
C LEU A 19 -1.49 7.23 30.15
N LYS A 20 -1.80 6.27 31.03
CA LYS A 20 -1.03 6.06 32.26
C LYS A 20 0.40 5.63 31.98
N ALA A 21 0.60 4.67 31.07
CA ALA A 21 1.93 4.23 30.69
C ALA A 21 2.77 5.36 30.06
N MET A 22 2.15 6.21 29.23
CA MET A 22 2.81 7.39 28.65
C MET A 22 3.23 8.42 29.69
N GLU A 23 2.52 8.52 30.81
CA GLU A 23 2.89 9.40 31.92
C GLU A 23 3.98 8.79 32.79
N ASP A 24 3.80 7.53 33.20
CA ASP A 24 4.70 6.83 34.13
C ASP A 24 6.10 6.59 33.48
N HIS A 25 6.14 6.42 32.15
CA HIS A 25 7.34 6.13 31.37
C HIS A 25 7.72 7.27 30.39
N ARG A 26 7.46 8.50 30.76
CA ARG A 26 7.64 9.67 29.90
C ARG A 26 9.06 9.84 29.35
N SER A 27 10.06 9.31 30.05
CA SER A 27 11.48 9.43 29.66
C SER A 27 11.99 8.33 28.73
N ASP A 28 11.32 7.19 28.68
CA ASP A 28 11.79 5.97 28.05
C ASP A 28 10.76 5.27 27.14
N LEU A 29 9.52 5.75 27.08
CA LEU A 29 8.46 5.24 26.22
C LEU A 29 8.22 6.16 25.02
N ILE A 30 8.30 5.59 23.81
CA ILE A 30 7.86 6.23 22.57
C ILE A 30 6.61 5.51 22.07
N VAL A 31 5.53 6.25 21.88
CA VAL A 31 4.28 5.71 21.34
C VAL A 31 4.06 6.29 19.94
N ILE A 32 3.85 5.40 18.98
CA ILE A 32 3.52 5.75 17.60
C ILE A 32 2.16 5.10 17.28
N VAL A 33 1.21 5.91 16.86
CA VAL A 33 -0.10 5.47 16.37
C VAL A 33 -0.21 5.77 14.89
N ALA A 34 -0.81 4.87 14.14
CA ALA A 34 -1.01 5.03 12.69
C ALA A 34 -2.42 4.58 12.31
N GLY A 35 -3.01 5.27 11.35
CA GLY A 35 -4.34 4.97 10.85
C GLY A 35 -4.76 5.95 9.77
N TYR A 36 -5.97 5.79 9.25
CA TYR A 36 -6.55 6.71 8.28
C TYR A 36 -6.77 8.09 8.89
N THR A 37 -6.44 9.14 8.15
CA THR A 37 -6.40 10.53 8.64
C THR A 37 -7.69 10.96 9.35
N ALA A 38 -8.86 10.71 8.73
CA ALA A 38 -10.14 11.06 9.31
C ALA A 38 -10.39 10.34 10.64
N LEU A 39 -10.20 9.01 10.67
CA LEU A 39 -10.40 8.19 11.87
C LEU A 39 -9.41 8.52 12.97
N MET A 40 -8.17 8.89 12.62
CA MET A 40 -7.16 9.35 13.61
C MET A 40 -7.54 10.69 14.20
N GLY A 41 -8.11 11.60 13.42
CA GLY A 41 -8.65 12.87 13.94
C GLY A 41 -9.72 12.61 15.00
N ASP A 42 -10.72 11.80 14.66
CA ASP A 42 -11.82 11.44 15.57
C ASP A 42 -11.30 10.75 16.84
N PHE A 43 -10.36 9.81 16.70
CA PHE A 43 -9.76 9.08 17.81
C PHE A 43 -9.03 10.01 18.80
N ILE A 44 -8.23 10.93 18.30
CA ILE A 44 -7.46 11.87 19.13
C ILE A 44 -8.40 12.86 19.82
N HIS A 45 -9.37 13.44 19.10
CA HIS A 45 -10.29 14.44 19.65
C HIS A 45 -11.32 13.84 20.62
N ALA A 46 -11.72 12.58 20.41
CA ALA A 46 -12.62 11.90 21.35
C ALA A 46 -12.00 11.63 22.73
N ASN A 47 -10.67 11.76 22.86
CA ASN A 47 -9.92 11.45 24.07
C ASN A 47 -8.97 12.59 24.43
N PRO A 48 -9.41 13.58 25.25
CA PRO A 48 -8.61 14.78 25.57
C PRO A 48 -7.21 14.49 26.13
N GLY A 49 -7.04 13.36 26.81
CA GLY A 49 -5.73 12.91 27.30
C GLY A 49 -4.75 12.51 26.18
N LEU A 50 -5.24 12.04 25.03
CA LEU A 50 -4.41 11.73 23.87
C LEU A 50 -3.96 13.00 23.16
N GLU A 51 -4.85 13.98 22.98
CA GLU A 51 -4.53 15.24 22.30
C GLU A 51 -3.36 15.99 22.97
N SER A 52 -3.30 15.99 24.30
CA SER A 52 -2.22 16.62 25.04
C SER A 52 -0.87 15.88 24.96
N ARG A 53 -0.86 14.61 24.60
CA ARG A 53 0.34 13.74 24.55
C ARG A 53 0.87 13.51 23.14
N PHE A 54 -0.01 13.43 22.14
CA PHE A 54 0.39 13.35 20.74
C PHE A 54 0.61 14.75 20.17
N ASN A 55 1.86 15.19 20.14
CA ASN A 55 2.27 16.53 19.71
C ASN A 55 3.01 16.53 18.35
N LYS A 56 3.17 15.39 17.74
CA LYS A 56 3.80 15.23 16.42
C LYS A 56 2.89 14.44 15.49
N TYR A 57 2.55 15.03 14.36
CA TYR A 57 1.70 14.45 13.34
C TYR A 57 2.50 14.34 12.06
N PHE A 58 2.50 13.16 11.46
CA PHE A 58 3.12 12.89 10.17
C PHE A 58 2.02 12.46 9.22
N TYR A 59 1.84 13.21 8.17
CA TYR A 59 0.92 12.89 7.10
C TYR A 59 1.68 12.26 5.94
N PHE A 60 1.25 11.09 5.50
CA PHE A 60 1.78 10.39 4.34
C PHE A 60 0.78 10.56 3.20
N GLU A 61 1.14 11.40 2.25
CA GLU A 61 0.34 11.59 1.04
C GLU A 61 0.40 10.37 0.14
N ASP A 62 -0.62 10.22 -0.71
CA ASP A 62 -0.61 9.21 -1.76
C ASP A 62 0.55 9.45 -2.72
N TYR A 63 1.16 8.39 -3.19
CA TYR A 63 2.13 8.46 -4.26
C TYR A 63 1.46 8.91 -5.56
N THR A 64 2.11 9.82 -6.28
CA THR A 64 1.69 10.22 -7.63
C THR A 64 1.88 9.08 -8.63
N GLY A 65 1.26 9.15 -9.82
CA GLY A 65 1.44 8.16 -10.87
C GLY A 65 2.91 7.95 -11.25
N GLU A 66 3.70 9.03 -11.32
CA GLU A 66 5.14 8.97 -11.57
C GLU A 66 5.91 8.23 -10.45
N GLN A 67 5.56 8.50 -9.20
CA GLN A 67 6.17 7.82 -8.05
C GLN A 67 5.80 6.34 -8.00
N LEU A 68 4.54 5.98 -8.30
CA LEU A 68 4.11 4.58 -8.41
C LEU A 68 4.87 3.84 -9.50
N TYR A 69 5.06 4.47 -10.67
CA TYR A 69 5.88 3.92 -11.73
C TYR A 69 7.34 3.72 -11.30
N SER A 70 7.92 4.70 -10.62
CA SER A 70 9.30 4.58 -10.08
C SER A 70 9.44 3.43 -9.08
N ILE A 71 8.43 3.20 -8.23
CA ILE A 71 8.38 2.07 -7.31
C ILE A 71 8.33 0.75 -8.10
N PHE A 72 7.51 0.67 -9.15
CA PHE A 72 7.42 -0.51 -10.01
C PHE A 72 8.74 -0.82 -10.71
N GLN A 73 9.41 0.19 -11.27
CA GLN A 73 10.74 0.05 -11.87
C GLN A 73 11.77 -0.49 -10.87
N SER A 74 11.78 0.06 -9.65
CA SER A 74 12.66 -0.42 -8.58
C SER A 74 12.38 -1.88 -8.21
N MET A 75 11.12 -2.32 -8.23
CA MET A 75 10.76 -3.72 -8.01
C MET A 75 11.26 -4.61 -9.14
N CYS A 76 11.09 -4.19 -10.39
CA CYS A 76 11.63 -4.90 -11.55
C CYS A 76 13.15 -5.08 -11.42
N GLU A 77 13.89 -4.00 -11.22
CA GLU A 77 15.36 -4.02 -11.10
C GLU A 77 15.84 -4.94 -9.98
N LYS A 78 15.25 -4.83 -8.78
CA LYS A 78 15.62 -5.66 -7.62
C LYS A 78 15.39 -7.15 -7.82
N ASN A 79 14.45 -7.51 -8.69
CA ASN A 79 14.12 -8.89 -9.00
C ASN A 79 14.72 -9.35 -10.34
N GLY A 80 15.55 -8.52 -10.98
CA GLY A 80 16.26 -8.85 -12.21
C GLY A 80 15.40 -8.73 -13.47
N TYR A 81 14.21 -8.14 -13.40
CA TYR A 81 13.36 -7.91 -14.56
C TYR A 81 13.69 -6.58 -15.26
N THR A 82 13.47 -6.56 -16.56
CA THR A 82 13.55 -5.36 -17.40
C THR A 82 12.18 -5.11 -18.06
N LEU A 83 11.90 -3.85 -18.38
CA LEU A 83 10.72 -3.49 -19.15
C LEU A 83 11.11 -3.29 -20.62
N SER A 84 10.33 -3.83 -21.55
CA SER A 84 10.41 -3.45 -22.95
C SER A 84 10.07 -1.95 -23.10
N GLU A 85 10.48 -1.30 -24.21
CA GLU A 85 10.15 0.12 -24.42
C GLU A 85 8.64 0.36 -24.40
N GLN A 86 7.85 -0.50 -25.06
CA GLN A 86 6.40 -0.43 -25.01
C GLN A 86 5.85 -0.71 -23.58
N GLY A 87 6.53 -1.58 -22.81
CA GLY A 87 6.20 -1.84 -21.42
C GLY A 87 6.39 -0.62 -20.53
N LYS A 88 7.44 0.17 -20.76
CA LYS A 88 7.67 1.44 -20.05
C LYS A 88 6.57 2.47 -20.31
N GLU A 89 6.20 2.65 -21.59
CA GLU A 89 5.12 3.55 -21.99
C GLU A 89 3.78 3.13 -21.39
N PHE A 90 3.49 1.82 -21.44
CA PHE A 90 2.29 1.27 -20.84
C PHE A 90 2.24 1.51 -19.34
N CYS A 91 3.31 1.19 -18.60
CA CYS A 91 3.38 1.40 -17.15
C CYS A 91 3.20 2.87 -16.76
N ALA A 92 3.83 3.80 -17.47
CA ALA A 92 3.69 5.23 -17.20
C ALA A 92 2.22 5.67 -17.31
N SER A 93 1.54 5.24 -18.36
CA SER A 93 0.12 5.55 -18.58
C SER A 93 -0.79 4.84 -17.57
N TYR A 94 -0.49 3.58 -17.24
CA TYR A 94 -1.26 2.76 -16.31
C TYR A 94 -1.23 3.36 -14.89
N PHE A 95 -0.05 3.66 -14.36
CA PHE A 95 0.08 4.20 -13.00
C PHE A 95 -0.45 5.63 -12.88
N GLU A 96 -0.37 6.43 -13.94
CA GLU A 96 -1.02 7.74 -13.97
C GLU A 96 -2.56 7.60 -13.93
N SER A 97 -3.11 6.64 -14.67
CA SER A 97 -4.55 6.35 -14.65
C SER A 97 -4.99 5.84 -13.28
N LEU A 98 -4.22 4.92 -12.68
CA LEU A 98 -4.48 4.38 -11.34
C LEU A 98 -4.53 5.50 -10.29
N TYR A 99 -3.58 6.41 -10.32
CA TYR A 99 -3.56 7.57 -9.43
C TYR A 99 -4.77 8.50 -9.63
N ARG A 100 -5.17 8.77 -10.89
CA ARG A 100 -6.31 9.63 -11.19
C ARG A 100 -7.65 9.03 -10.76
N GLN A 101 -7.78 7.71 -10.82
CA GLN A 101 -9.01 6.99 -10.50
C GLN A 101 -9.06 6.52 -9.03
N ARG A 102 -8.05 6.90 -8.22
CA ARG A 102 -7.97 6.45 -6.83
C ARG A 102 -9.18 6.86 -6.01
N ASP A 103 -9.56 5.97 -5.13
CA ASP A 103 -10.61 6.14 -4.13
C ASP A 103 -10.04 5.96 -2.70
N GLU A 104 -10.92 5.84 -1.73
CA GLU A 104 -10.57 5.62 -0.33
C GLU A 104 -9.86 4.27 -0.05
N ASN A 105 -9.96 3.31 -0.99
CA ASN A 105 -9.33 1.99 -0.88
C ASN A 105 -7.98 1.93 -1.60
N PHE A 106 -7.52 3.02 -2.15
CA PHE A 106 -6.28 3.08 -2.90
C PHE A 106 -5.08 2.57 -2.10
N GLY A 107 -4.49 1.48 -2.57
CA GLY A 107 -3.44 0.74 -1.85
C GLY A 107 -2.03 1.30 -2.02
N ASN A 108 -1.84 2.36 -2.82
CA ASN A 108 -0.53 2.97 -3.05
C ASN A 108 0.52 1.94 -3.51
N ALA A 109 1.65 1.83 -2.80
CA ALA A 109 2.72 0.86 -3.10
C ALA A 109 2.26 -0.61 -3.00
N ARG A 110 1.15 -0.91 -2.32
CA ARG A 110 0.57 -2.25 -2.29
C ARG A 110 0.00 -2.61 -3.67
N ASP A 111 -0.71 -1.68 -4.30
CA ASP A 111 -1.24 -1.90 -5.65
C ASP A 111 -0.13 -2.07 -6.67
N VAL A 112 0.96 -1.30 -6.54
CA VAL A 112 2.15 -1.49 -7.37
C VAL A 112 2.74 -2.89 -7.20
N ARG A 113 2.83 -3.38 -5.97
CA ARG A 113 3.31 -4.75 -5.69
C ARG A 113 2.40 -5.80 -6.30
N ASN A 114 1.09 -5.67 -6.13
CA ASN A 114 0.12 -6.60 -6.70
C ASN A 114 0.24 -6.63 -8.24
N THR A 115 0.41 -5.46 -8.87
CA THR A 115 0.63 -5.36 -10.32
C THR A 115 1.93 -6.06 -10.74
N PHE A 116 3.01 -5.87 -9.99
CA PHE A 116 4.29 -6.54 -10.26
C PHE A 116 4.17 -8.06 -10.14
N GLU A 117 3.56 -8.57 -9.07
CA GLU A 117 3.38 -10.01 -8.85
C GLU A 117 2.54 -10.66 -9.95
N ARG A 118 1.45 -9.98 -10.38
CA ARG A 118 0.64 -10.45 -11.51
C ARG A 118 1.39 -10.43 -12.83
N ALA A 119 2.17 -9.36 -13.08
CA ALA A 119 2.98 -9.27 -14.30
C ALA A 119 4.02 -10.39 -14.39
N VAL A 120 4.68 -10.72 -13.27
CA VAL A 120 5.65 -11.83 -13.21
C VAL A 120 4.96 -13.17 -13.44
N ALA A 121 3.77 -13.40 -12.88
CA ALA A 121 3.03 -14.64 -13.12
C ALA A 121 2.66 -14.80 -14.59
N ARG A 122 2.12 -13.75 -15.25
CA ARG A 122 1.76 -13.80 -16.68
C ARG A 122 2.99 -13.95 -17.57
N GLN A 123 4.09 -13.29 -17.24
CA GLN A 123 5.36 -13.46 -17.93
C GLN A 123 5.83 -14.92 -17.86
N ALA A 124 5.74 -15.56 -16.70
CA ALA A 124 6.10 -16.95 -16.53
C ALA A 124 5.23 -17.87 -17.41
N ASP A 125 3.92 -17.64 -17.46
CA ASP A 125 3.00 -18.39 -18.31
C ASP A 125 3.32 -18.20 -19.80
N ARG A 126 3.60 -16.96 -20.24
CA ARG A 126 3.98 -16.64 -21.61
C ARG A 126 5.28 -17.34 -22.01
N VAL A 127 6.27 -17.32 -21.14
CA VAL A 127 7.60 -17.88 -21.41
C VAL A 127 7.59 -19.40 -21.36
N ALA A 128 6.75 -20.01 -20.52
CA ALA A 128 6.60 -21.47 -20.45
C ALA A 128 6.13 -22.09 -21.79
N GLY A 129 5.47 -21.30 -22.64
CA GLY A 129 5.07 -21.73 -23.98
C GLY A 129 6.19 -21.68 -25.04
N LEU A 130 7.39 -21.19 -24.70
CA LEU A 130 8.51 -21.07 -25.66
C LEU A 130 9.41 -22.31 -25.62
N GLU A 131 9.78 -22.87 -26.80
CA GLU A 131 10.63 -24.04 -26.85
C GLU A 131 12.07 -23.79 -26.38
N ALA A 132 12.62 -22.59 -26.62
CA ALA A 132 13.99 -22.22 -26.24
C ALA A 132 14.06 -20.71 -25.92
N PRO A 133 13.56 -20.26 -24.77
CA PRO A 133 13.56 -18.84 -24.44
C PRO A 133 14.97 -18.30 -24.24
N THR A 134 15.26 -17.15 -24.84
CA THR A 134 16.49 -16.41 -24.59
C THR A 134 16.49 -15.83 -23.19
N ARG A 135 17.69 -15.47 -22.66
CA ARG A 135 17.81 -14.81 -21.38
C ARG A 135 17.01 -13.51 -21.33
N THR A 136 16.99 -12.74 -22.38
CA THR A 136 16.20 -11.51 -22.47
C THR A 136 14.71 -11.80 -22.32
N GLN A 137 14.18 -12.79 -23.05
CA GLN A 137 12.77 -13.18 -22.93
C GLN A 137 12.39 -13.66 -21.53
N LEU A 138 13.31 -14.34 -20.83
CA LEU A 138 13.12 -14.78 -19.44
C LEU A 138 13.06 -13.64 -18.43
N MET A 139 13.63 -12.48 -18.75
CA MET A 139 13.79 -11.36 -17.82
C MET A 139 12.99 -10.12 -18.21
N GLU A 140 12.35 -10.12 -19.39
CA GLU A 140 11.63 -8.97 -19.92
C GLU A 140 10.13 -9.05 -19.64
N LEU A 141 9.57 -7.97 -19.09
CA LEU A 141 8.14 -7.75 -19.00
C LEU A 141 7.68 -6.91 -20.20
N THR A 142 6.66 -7.39 -20.89
CA THR A 142 6.05 -6.75 -22.05
C THR A 142 4.67 -6.19 -21.68
N PRO A 143 4.04 -5.32 -22.51
CA PRO A 143 2.69 -4.83 -22.24
C PRO A 143 1.65 -5.96 -22.09
N GLU A 144 1.89 -7.11 -22.68
CA GLU A 144 1.02 -8.29 -22.58
C GLU A 144 0.99 -8.84 -21.16
N ASP A 145 2.15 -8.87 -20.50
CA ASP A 145 2.28 -9.31 -19.10
C ASP A 145 1.68 -8.29 -18.10
N LEU A 146 1.58 -7.02 -18.50
CA LEU A 146 1.15 -5.91 -17.65
C LEU A 146 -0.37 -5.65 -17.73
N ARG A 147 -1.05 -6.10 -18.81
CA ARG A 147 -2.50 -5.90 -18.97
C ARG A 147 -3.27 -6.82 -18.06
N GLU A 148 -4.29 -6.26 -17.40
CA GLU A 148 -5.25 -7.08 -16.66
C GLU A 148 -6.08 -7.93 -17.62
N THR A 149 -6.31 -9.18 -17.26
CA THR A 149 -7.24 -10.02 -18.00
C THR A 149 -8.68 -9.62 -17.65
N PRO A 150 -9.65 -9.80 -18.57
CA PRO A 150 -11.06 -9.49 -18.29
C PRO A 150 -11.64 -10.20 -17.06
N GLU A 151 -11.05 -11.32 -16.65
CA GLU A 151 -11.44 -12.10 -15.47
C GLU A 151 -10.98 -11.44 -14.16
N GLU A 152 -9.92 -10.64 -14.20
CA GLU A 152 -9.37 -9.92 -13.03
C GLU A 152 -10.01 -8.55 -12.82
N SER A 153 -10.63 -7.99 -13.85
CA SER A 153 -11.31 -6.68 -13.82
C SER A 153 -12.75 -6.74 -13.26
N GLY A 154 -13.22 -7.90 -12.86
CA GLY A 154 -14.62 -8.19 -12.55
C GLY A 154 -14.92 -8.63 -11.11
N LEU A 155 -14.06 -8.26 -10.12
CA LEU A 155 -14.32 -8.48 -8.69
C LEU A 155 -14.45 -7.16 -7.95
#